data_3391f2f105ee23965bb386b5c8507188
#
_entry.id   3391f2f105ee23965bb386b5c8507188
#
_cell.length_a   1.000
_cell.length_b   1.000
_cell.length_c   1.000
_cell.angle_alpha   90.00
_cell.angle_beta   90.00
_cell.angle_gamma   90.00
#
_symmetry.space_group_name_H-M   'P 1'
#
loop_
_entity.id
_entity.type
_entity.pdbx_description
1 polymer ?
#
loop_
_entity_poly.entity_id
_entity_poly.type
_entity_poly.pdbx_seq_one_letter_code
_entity_poly.pdbx_strand_id
1 'polypeptide(L)'
;MYRLAIKKSARKELDKLPDRIFLNIDKAILSLNKNPFPYPQSKKLKGEETCRLRVGDYRVICSVNEEQKTITIFRVRHRKEVYR
;
A
#
# COMPACT_ATOMS: atom_id res chain seq x y z
N MET A 1 13.05 -7.18 -8.18
CA MET A 1 11.89 -6.34 -8.46
C MET A 1 10.62 -7.05 -8.04
N TYR A 2 9.70 -6.35 -7.41
CA TYR A 2 8.46 -6.95 -6.93
C TYR A 2 7.33 -6.73 -7.92
N ARG A 3 6.39 -7.67 -7.93
CA ARG A 3 5.18 -7.56 -8.73
C ARG A 3 4.09 -6.90 -7.88
N LEU A 4 3.35 -5.95 -8.45
CA LEU A 4 2.28 -5.27 -7.74
C LEU A 4 0.93 -5.85 -8.09
N ALA A 5 0.14 -6.17 -7.08
CA ALA A 5 -1.24 -6.61 -7.23
C ALA A 5 -2.14 -5.68 -6.42
N ILE A 6 -3.22 -5.22 -7.03
CA ILE A 6 -4.15 -4.30 -6.37
C ILE A 6 -5.50 -4.99 -6.26
N LYS A 7 -5.97 -5.16 -5.02
CA LYS A 7 -7.28 -5.77 -4.76
C LYS A 7 -8.39 -4.85 -5.23
N LYS A 8 -9.54 -5.43 -5.56
CA LYS A 8 -10.70 -4.66 -6.04
C LYS A 8 -11.11 -3.57 -5.05
N SER A 9 -11.06 -3.86 -3.75
CA SER A 9 -11.40 -2.88 -2.74
C SER A 9 -10.48 -1.66 -2.79
N ALA A 10 -9.18 -1.90 -2.95
CA ALA A 10 -8.21 -0.81 -3.07
C ALA A 10 -8.40 -0.05 -4.39
N ARG A 11 -8.67 -0.76 -5.47
CA ARG A 11 -8.91 -0.12 -6.77
C ARG A 11 -10.11 0.82 -6.71
N LYS A 12 -11.19 0.39 -6.09
CA LYS A 12 -12.37 1.22 -5.92
C LYS A 12 -12.07 2.47 -5.10
N GLU A 13 -11.27 2.31 -4.06
CA GLU A 13 -10.88 3.43 -3.22
C GLU A 13 -10.01 4.43 -3.97
N LEU A 14 -9.07 3.91 -4.79
CA LEU A 14 -8.22 4.76 -5.62
C LEU A 14 -9.02 5.55 -6.65
N ASP A 15 -10.02 4.90 -7.26
CA ASP A 15 -10.82 5.53 -8.30
C ASP A 15 -11.67 6.69 -7.78
N LYS A 16 -11.92 6.75 -6.48
CA LYS A 16 -12.70 7.82 -5.86
C LYS A 16 -11.85 9.01 -5.44
N LEU A 17 -10.54 8.92 -5.55
CA LEU A 17 -9.65 9.98 -5.09
C LEU A 17 -9.55 11.12 -6.10
N PRO A 18 -9.40 12.37 -5.62
CA PRO A 18 -9.02 13.48 -6.49
C PRO A 18 -7.71 13.19 -7.20
N ASP A 19 -7.54 13.72 -8.41
CA ASP A 19 -6.38 13.41 -9.26
C ASP A 19 -5.05 13.65 -8.55
N ARG A 20 -4.92 14.76 -7.83
CA ARG A 20 -3.68 15.09 -7.12
C ARG A 20 -3.32 14.01 -6.09
N ILE A 21 -4.32 13.60 -5.32
CA ILE A 21 -4.12 12.60 -4.27
C ILE A 21 -3.82 11.25 -4.89
N PHE A 22 -4.57 10.90 -5.94
CA PHE A 22 -4.33 9.66 -6.68
C PHE A 22 -2.89 9.58 -7.17
N LEU A 23 -2.39 10.65 -7.78
CA LEU A 23 -1.01 10.67 -8.31
C LEU A 23 0.02 10.48 -7.21
N ASN A 24 -0.18 11.14 -6.06
CA ASN A 24 0.75 11.00 -4.94
C ASN A 24 0.77 9.58 -4.39
N ILE A 25 -0.41 8.98 -4.26
CA ILE A 25 -0.52 7.61 -3.76
C ILE A 25 0.06 6.62 -4.77
N ASP A 26 -0.22 6.84 -6.05
CA ASP A 26 0.30 5.98 -7.11
C ASP A 26 1.83 5.98 -7.12
N LYS A 27 2.45 7.15 -7.00
CA LYS A 27 3.90 7.25 -6.92
C LYS A 27 4.45 6.49 -5.71
N ALA A 28 3.78 6.60 -4.58
CA ALA A 28 4.19 5.92 -3.36
C ALA A 28 4.08 4.40 -3.51
N ILE A 29 3.00 3.93 -4.12
CA ILE A 29 2.82 2.50 -4.39
C ILE A 29 3.91 1.99 -5.33
N LEU A 30 4.20 2.73 -6.39
CA LEU A 30 5.24 2.33 -7.34
C LEU A 30 6.62 2.28 -6.67
N SER A 31 6.88 3.15 -5.69
CA SER A 31 8.15 3.13 -4.98
C SER A 31 8.34 1.85 -4.17
N LEU A 32 7.26 1.20 -3.77
CA LEU A 32 7.33 -0.08 -3.04
C LEU A 32 7.96 -1.18 -3.88
N ASN A 33 7.89 -1.09 -5.20
CA ASN A 33 8.51 -2.04 -6.10
C ASN A 33 10.01 -2.13 -5.87
N LYS A 34 10.65 -1.01 -5.55
CA LYS A 34 12.08 -0.96 -5.29
C LYS A 34 12.41 -1.21 -3.82
N ASN A 35 11.57 -0.71 -2.93
CA ASN A 35 11.78 -0.85 -1.50
C ASN A 35 10.42 -1.07 -0.81
N PRO A 36 10.01 -2.34 -0.61
CA PRO A 36 8.70 -2.63 -0.03
C PRO A 36 8.62 -2.31 1.47
N PHE A 37 9.74 -2.01 2.11
CA PHE A 37 9.77 -1.68 3.52
C PHE A 37 10.49 -0.35 3.76
N PRO A 38 9.91 0.77 3.24
CA PRO A 38 10.55 2.07 3.38
C PRO A 38 10.54 2.59 4.81
N TYR A 39 9.75 1.97 5.70
CA TYR A 39 9.61 2.40 7.09
C TYR A 39 9.91 1.25 8.03
N PRO A 40 10.53 1.54 9.20
CA PRO A 40 10.88 0.50 10.17
C PRO A 40 9.69 -0.14 10.88
N GLN A 41 8.48 0.28 10.54
CA GLN A 41 7.25 -0.21 11.17
C GLN A 41 6.67 -1.46 10.52
N SER A 42 7.29 -1.96 9.47
CA SER A 42 6.85 -3.19 8.82
C SER A 42 7.04 -4.38 9.75
N LYS A 43 6.01 -5.20 9.90
CA LYS A 43 6.05 -6.37 10.77
C LYS A 43 6.10 -7.63 9.94
N LYS A 44 6.97 -8.55 10.34
CA LYS A 44 7.07 -9.85 9.73
C LYS A 44 6.10 -10.83 10.37
N LEU A 45 5.27 -11.46 9.55
CA LEU A 45 4.39 -12.54 9.96
C LEU A 45 4.65 -13.70 9.01
N LYS A 46 5.16 -14.81 9.55
CA LYS A 46 5.35 -16.10 8.83
C LYS A 46 5.30 -16.05 7.29
N GLY A 47 6.35 -15.53 6.66
CA GLY A 47 6.45 -15.47 5.20
C GLY A 47 5.69 -14.33 4.54
N GLU A 48 4.79 -13.68 5.26
CA GLU A 48 4.10 -12.48 4.80
C GLU A 48 4.46 -11.32 5.70
N GLU A 49 4.74 -10.18 5.09
CA GLU A 49 5.03 -8.97 5.83
C GLU A 49 3.96 -7.94 5.51
N THR A 50 3.35 -7.39 6.56
CA THR A 50 2.35 -6.34 6.42
C THR A 50 3.06 -4.99 6.37
N CYS A 51 2.65 -4.18 5.42
CA CYS A 51 3.26 -2.90 5.16
C CYS A 51 2.18 -1.82 5.24
N ARG A 52 2.49 -0.71 5.89
CA ARG A 52 1.61 0.45 5.93
C ARG A 52 2.36 1.64 5.40
N LEU A 53 1.84 2.22 4.36
CA LEU A 53 2.47 3.37 3.72
C LEU A 53 1.61 4.59 3.97
N ARG A 54 2.20 5.61 4.57
CA ARG A 54 1.50 6.85 4.85
C ARG A 54 1.76 7.85 3.73
N VAL A 55 0.68 8.35 3.13
CA VAL A 55 0.76 9.35 2.06
C VAL A 55 -0.17 10.49 2.43
N GLY A 56 0.37 11.55 3.03
CA GLY A 56 -0.45 12.66 3.52
C GLY A 56 -1.44 12.18 4.55
N ASP A 57 -2.72 12.42 4.30
CA ASP A 57 -3.81 12.00 5.18
C ASP A 57 -4.34 10.61 4.84
N TYR A 58 -3.68 9.90 3.95
CA TYR A 58 -4.12 8.59 3.51
C TYR A 58 -3.15 7.51 3.95
N ARG A 59 -3.66 6.30 4.09
CA ARG A 59 -2.85 5.13 4.40
C ARG A 59 -3.11 4.04 3.39
N VAL A 60 -2.02 3.46 2.89
CA VAL A 60 -2.06 2.32 1.99
C VAL A 60 -1.68 1.09 2.80
N ILE A 61 -2.57 0.11 2.83
CA ILE A 61 -2.34 -1.14 3.54
C ILE A 61 -2.01 -2.21 2.52
N CYS A 62 -0.86 -2.84 2.70
CA CYS A 62 -0.38 -3.83 1.76
C CYS A 62 0.26 -5.00 2.48
N SER A 63 0.52 -6.07 1.74
CA SER A 63 1.33 -7.18 2.23
C SER A 63 2.41 -7.49 1.20
N VAL A 64 3.51 -8.04 1.69
CA VAL A 64 4.64 -8.41 0.84
C VAL A 64 4.89 -9.91 0.99
N ASN A 65 4.85 -10.62 -0.13
CA ASN A 65 5.23 -12.03 -0.16
C ASN A 65 6.63 -12.11 -0.74
N GLU A 66 7.60 -12.43 0.11
CA GLU A 66 9.01 -12.48 -0.27
C GLU A 66 9.31 -13.64 -1.23
N GLU A 67 8.63 -14.76 -1.04
CA GLU A 67 8.87 -15.94 -1.88
C GLU A 67 8.43 -15.70 -3.33
N GLN A 68 7.27 -15.09 -3.49
CA GLN A 68 6.71 -14.81 -4.81
C GLN A 68 7.08 -13.43 -5.32
N LYS A 69 7.80 -12.66 -4.53
CA LYS A 69 8.16 -11.28 -4.88
C LYS A 69 6.94 -10.48 -5.33
N THR A 70 5.88 -10.54 -4.53
CA THR A 70 4.61 -9.88 -4.83
C THR A 70 4.20 -8.97 -3.70
N ILE A 71 3.80 -7.75 -4.05
CA ILE A 71 3.22 -6.79 -3.10
C ILE A 71 1.74 -6.65 -3.44
N THR A 72 0.89 -6.91 -2.46
CA THR A 72 -0.57 -6.83 -2.64
C THR A 72 -1.11 -5.62 -1.90
N ILE A 73 -1.79 -4.74 -2.61
CA ILE A 73 -2.43 -3.56 -2.01
C ILE A 73 -3.87 -3.93 -1.66
N PHE A 74 -4.20 -3.84 -0.37
CA PHE A 74 -5.51 -4.24 0.15
C PHE A 74 -6.46 -3.07 0.29
N ARG A 75 -5.97 -1.95 0.84
CA ARG A 75 -6.81 -0.80 1.17
C ARG A 75 -6.06 0.49 0.94
N VAL A 76 -6.82 1.53 0.57
CA VAL A 76 -6.34 2.91 0.52
C VAL A 76 -7.39 3.71 1.27
N ARG A 77 -7.06 4.19 2.48
CA ARG A 77 -8.03 4.82 3.36
C ARG A 77 -7.57 6.16 3.89
N HIS A 78 -8.52 7.05 4.06
CA HIS A 78 -8.27 8.30 4.75
C HIS A 78 -8.03 8.00 6.24
N ARG A 79 -7.15 8.77 6.87
CA ARG A 79 -6.79 8.56 8.28
C ARG A 79 -8.00 8.52 9.21
N LYS A 80 -9.04 9.30 8.92
CA LYS A 80 -10.26 9.33 9.74
C LYS A 80 -10.99 8.01 9.73
N GLU A 81 -10.92 7.27 8.62
CA GLU A 81 -11.58 5.98 8.51
C GLU A 81 -10.82 4.89 9.25
N VAL A 82 -9.50 5.02 9.34
CA VAL A 82 -8.64 4.02 9.97
C VAL A 82 -8.75 4.06 11.49
N TYR A 83 -9.03 5.23 12.05
CA TYR A 83 -9.05 5.43 13.50
C TYR A 83 -10.45 5.40 14.11
N ARG A 84 -11.40 4.87 13.41
CA ARG A 84 -12.73 4.70 13.96
C ARG A 84 -12.81 3.55 14.94
#